data_aac4030673bc55d248c7b5764b55a3db
#
_entry.id   aac4030673bc55d248c7b5764b55a3db
#
_cell.length_a   1.000
_cell.length_b   1.000
_cell.length_c   1.000
_cell.angle_alpha   90.00
_cell.angle_beta   90.00
_cell.angle_gamma   90.00
#
_symmetry.space_group_name_H-M   'P 1'
#
loop_
_entity.id
_entity.type
_entity.pdbx_description
1 polymer ?
#
loop_
_entity_poly.entity_id
_entity_poly.type
_entity_poly.pdbx_seq_one_letter_code
_entity_poly.pdbx_strand_id
1 'polypeptide(L)'
;MKSLSLILLLTLATAFSSFGQERTDETRVTINPKTGDTTLTKSIVVSSVEDITPRGHMIIINPLKFLLFYNISYFQKISDNIVLGGGIQVPTLSGLNGFGANAEIRIHPNGKNLKGFYFAPNISFNHLTSDDETTSPFSVGVLAGWQWFPGEQFAIGFGIGLDYYIGSVESSNGDLSNYNGTVPALRFDIGYAW
;
A
#
# COMPACT_ATOMS: atom_id res chain seq x y z
N MET A 1 -10.95 -12.04 -23.24
CA MET A 1 -10.01 -11.30 -22.39
C MET A 1 -10.50 -11.05 -20.97
N LYS A 2 -11.81 -10.83 -20.69
CA LYS A 2 -12.34 -10.56 -19.33
C LYS A 2 -12.21 -11.73 -18.34
N SER A 3 -12.25 -12.99 -18.83
CA SER A 3 -12.10 -14.19 -17.97
C SER A 3 -10.67 -14.45 -17.50
N LEU A 4 -9.67 -14.11 -18.31
CA LEU A 4 -8.26 -14.32 -17.96
C LEU A 4 -7.82 -13.40 -16.82
N SER A 5 -8.31 -12.16 -16.80
CA SER A 5 -8.01 -11.18 -15.73
C SER A 5 -8.63 -11.57 -14.40
N LEU A 6 -9.83 -12.17 -14.43
CA LEU A 6 -10.50 -12.63 -13.21
C LEU A 6 -9.78 -13.85 -12.59
N ILE A 7 -9.30 -14.77 -13.43
CA ILE A 7 -8.54 -15.96 -12.98
C ILE A 7 -7.19 -15.53 -12.38
N LEU A 8 -6.50 -14.58 -13.00
CA LEU A 8 -5.24 -14.05 -12.49
C LEU A 8 -5.44 -13.35 -11.12
N LEU A 9 -6.52 -12.60 -10.97
CA LEU A 9 -6.86 -11.94 -9.70
C LEU A 9 -7.19 -12.96 -8.60
N LEU A 10 -7.92 -14.03 -8.95
CA LEU A 10 -8.29 -15.07 -8.01
C LEU A 10 -7.09 -15.92 -7.58
N THR A 11 -6.18 -16.25 -8.49
CA THR A 11 -4.95 -16.98 -8.18
C THR A 11 -3.98 -16.15 -7.34
N LEU A 12 -3.91 -14.84 -7.58
CA LEU A 12 -3.14 -13.93 -6.73
C LEU A 12 -3.71 -13.88 -5.31
N ALA A 13 -5.03 -13.79 -5.15
CA ALA A 13 -5.70 -13.75 -3.84
C ALA A 13 -5.49 -15.04 -3.03
N THR A 14 -5.47 -16.21 -3.68
CA THR A 14 -5.23 -17.49 -3.00
C THR A 14 -3.77 -17.71 -2.63
N ALA A 15 -2.82 -17.18 -3.39
CA ALA A 15 -1.40 -17.23 -3.06
C ALA A 15 -1.06 -16.44 -1.79
N PHE A 16 -1.77 -15.35 -1.51
CA PHE A 16 -1.55 -14.52 -0.31
C PHE A 16 -2.10 -15.12 0.99
N SER A 17 -3.05 -16.06 0.91
CA SER A 17 -3.60 -16.72 2.10
C SER A 17 -2.67 -17.79 2.69
N SER A 18 -1.64 -18.20 1.97
CA SER A 18 -0.74 -19.29 2.38
C SER A 18 0.49 -18.82 3.18
N PHE A 19 0.71 -17.52 3.31
CA PHE A 19 1.87 -17.00 4.01
C PHE A 19 1.52 -16.61 5.45
N GLY A 20 2.08 -17.31 6.42
CA GLY A 20 2.07 -16.92 7.83
C GLY A 20 1.30 -17.79 8.80
N GLN A 21 0.88 -18.99 8.41
CA GLN A 21 0.33 -19.97 9.34
C GLN A 21 1.27 -21.16 9.44
N GLU A 22 1.92 -21.32 10.57
CA GLU A 22 2.63 -22.55 10.91
C GLU A 22 1.63 -23.50 11.56
N ARG A 23 1.43 -24.65 10.93
CA ARG A 23 0.56 -25.69 11.43
C ARG A 23 1.41 -26.73 12.17
N THR A 24 1.28 -26.77 13.47
CA THR A 24 1.94 -27.77 14.30
C THR A 24 0.91 -28.81 14.75
N ASP A 25 1.09 -30.06 14.36
CA ASP A 25 0.28 -31.17 14.84
C ASP A 25 0.84 -31.65 16.19
N GLU A 26 0.16 -31.30 17.28
CA GLU A 26 0.50 -31.82 18.61
C GLU A 26 -0.31 -33.07 18.91
N THR A 27 0.39 -34.16 19.24
CA THR A 27 -0.22 -35.37 19.75
C THR A 27 0.01 -35.46 21.25
N ARG A 28 -1.04 -35.30 22.03
CA ARG A 28 -1.00 -35.45 23.48
C ARG A 28 -1.46 -36.82 23.89
N VAL A 29 -0.59 -37.55 24.59
CA VAL A 29 -0.90 -38.84 25.18
C VAL A 29 -1.28 -38.63 26.65
N THR A 30 -2.50 -38.98 27.02
CA THR A 30 -2.96 -38.94 28.40
C THR A 30 -3.23 -40.37 28.88
N ILE A 31 -2.56 -40.81 29.93
CA ILE A 31 -2.75 -42.12 30.55
C ILE A 31 -3.61 -41.93 31.80
N ASN A 32 -4.70 -42.64 31.88
CA ASN A 32 -5.55 -42.65 33.07
C ASN A 32 -4.85 -43.44 34.19
N PRO A 33 -4.47 -42.83 35.30
CA PRO A 33 -3.70 -43.52 36.34
C PRO A 33 -4.48 -44.61 37.10
N LYS A 34 -5.82 -44.66 36.94
CA LYS A 34 -6.66 -45.65 37.63
C LYS A 34 -6.99 -46.89 36.74
N THR A 35 -7.07 -46.71 35.46
CA THR A 35 -7.46 -47.78 34.53
C THR A 35 -6.33 -48.22 33.58
N GLY A 36 -5.25 -47.43 33.50
CA GLY A 36 -4.17 -47.67 32.55
C GLY A 36 -4.53 -47.32 31.09
N ASP A 37 -5.77 -46.83 30.84
CA ASP A 37 -6.22 -46.54 29.49
C ASP A 37 -5.46 -45.33 28.93
N THR A 38 -5.08 -45.47 27.66
CA THR A 38 -4.34 -44.42 26.92
C THR A 38 -5.28 -43.69 25.97
N THR A 39 -5.43 -42.38 26.17
CA THR A 39 -6.19 -41.52 25.26
C THR A 39 -5.25 -40.72 24.42
N LEU A 40 -5.34 -40.85 23.10
CA LEU A 40 -4.62 -40.02 22.12
C LEU A 40 -5.50 -38.88 21.69
N THR A 41 -5.11 -37.67 22.08
CA THR A 41 -5.78 -36.44 21.60
C THR A 41 -4.87 -35.76 20.57
N LYS A 42 -5.35 -35.69 19.32
CA LYS A 42 -4.72 -34.86 18.30
C LYS A 42 -5.30 -33.45 18.36
N SER A 43 -4.49 -32.49 18.62
CA SER A 43 -4.83 -31.07 18.50
C SER A 43 -4.00 -30.42 17.41
N ILE A 44 -4.67 -29.63 16.58
CA ILE A 44 -3.99 -28.80 15.57
C ILE A 44 -3.83 -27.41 16.22
N VAL A 45 -2.60 -27.05 16.52
CA VAL A 45 -2.28 -25.69 16.97
C VAL A 45 -1.90 -24.88 15.75
N VAL A 46 -2.77 -23.92 15.38
CA VAL A 46 -2.45 -22.95 14.38
C VAL A 46 -1.85 -21.75 15.10
N SER A 47 -0.54 -21.62 15.09
CA SER A 47 0.14 -20.44 15.59
C SER A 47 0.38 -19.45 14.44
N SER A 48 -0.10 -18.23 14.59
CA SER A 48 0.38 -17.13 13.75
C SER A 48 1.71 -16.65 14.32
N VAL A 49 2.78 -16.81 13.57
CA VAL A 49 4.07 -16.20 13.94
C VAL A 49 3.89 -14.69 13.92
N GLU A 50 4.01 -14.04 15.08
CA GLU A 50 3.98 -12.59 15.17
C GLU A 50 5.22 -12.05 14.42
N ASP A 51 4.99 -11.18 13.46
CA ASP A 51 6.07 -10.52 12.72
C ASP A 51 6.73 -9.47 13.63
N ILE A 52 7.85 -9.85 14.22
CA ILE A 52 8.64 -9.00 15.12
C ILE A 52 9.76 -8.23 14.41
N THR A 53 9.86 -8.33 13.08
CA THR A 53 10.93 -7.67 12.31
C THR A 53 10.86 -6.16 12.53
N PRO A 54 11.91 -5.52 13.06
CA PRO A 54 11.91 -4.09 13.24
C PRO A 54 12.03 -3.38 11.89
N ARG A 55 11.04 -2.57 11.55
CA ARG A 55 11.03 -1.72 10.35
C ARG A 55 10.79 -0.28 10.76
N GLY A 56 11.75 0.58 10.47
CA GLY A 56 11.65 2.01 10.75
C GLY A 56 11.47 2.87 9.52
N HIS A 57 11.86 2.33 8.37
CA HIS A 57 11.95 3.04 7.10
C HIS A 57 11.43 2.17 5.96
N MET A 58 10.91 2.81 4.93
CA MET A 58 10.43 2.11 3.74
C MET A 58 10.56 3.00 2.50
N ILE A 59 11.06 2.43 1.40
CA ILE A 59 11.01 3.03 0.07
C ILE A 59 10.04 2.21 -0.77
N ILE A 60 9.14 2.90 -1.46
CA ILE A 60 8.14 2.29 -2.33
C ILE A 60 8.04 3.01 -3.68
N ILE A 61 7.58 2.26 -4.66
CA ILE A 61 7.07 2.74 -5.95
C ILE A 61 5.61 2.31 -6.07
N ASN A 62 4.83 3.02 -6.87
CA ASN A 62 3.46 2.62 -7.21
C ASN A 62 3.39 2.31 -8.72
N PRO A 63 3.47 1.03 -9.14
CA PRO A 63 3.43 0.64 -10.54
C PRO A 63 2.14 1.02 -11.28
N LEU A 64 1.00 1.15 -10.59
CA LEU A 64 -0.23 1.62 -11.22
C LEU A 64 -0.12 3.05 -11.74
N LYS A 65 0.70 3.88 -11.06
CA LYS A 65 0.97 5.23 -11.52
C LYS A 65 1.86 5.29 -12.75
N PHE A 66 2.63 4.25 -13.09
CA PHE A 66 3.57 4.28 -14.22
C PHE A 66 2.91 4.50 -15.58
N LEU A 67 1.60 4.33 -15.67
CA LEU A 67 0.84 4.73 -16.85
C LEU A 67 0.84 6.25 -17.08
N LEU A 68 1.04 7.04 -16.02
CA LEU A 68 1.00 8.50 -16.04
C LEU A 68 2.26 9.14 -15.45
N PHE A 69 2.85 8.53 -14.41
CA PHE A 69 3.99 9.08 -13.67
C PHE A 69 4.91 7.97 -13.17
N TYR A 70 6.21 8.11 -13.34
CA TYR A 70 7.18 7.42 -12.51
C TYR A 70 7.19 8.08 -11.13
N ASN A 71 7.14 7.29 -10.08
CA ASN A 71 7.11 7.79 -8.71
C ASN A 71 8.00 6.96 -7.80
N ILE A 72 8.54 7.63 -6.79
CA ILE A 72 9.23 7.01 -5.68
C ILE A 72 8.85 7.76 -4.40
N SER A 73 8.58 7.02 -3.34
CA SER A 73 8.21 7.59 -2.04
C SER A 73 9.01 6.92 -0.92
N TYR A 74 9.39 7.74 0.05
CA TYR A 74 10.07 7.32 1.26
C TYR A 74 9.14 7.51 2.45
N PHE A 75 9.15 6.55 3.37
CA PHE A 75 8.35 6.55 4.58
C PHE A 75 9.24 6.30 5.80
N GLN A 76 8.95 7.01 6.87
CA GLN A 76 9.61 6.88 8.16
C GLN A 76 8.57 6.65 9.25
N LYS A 77 8.80 5.64 10.06
CA LYS A 77 8.03 5.39 11.28
C LYS A 77 8.34 6.47 12.32
N ILE A 78 7.32 7.20 12.74
CA ILE A 78 7.42 8.25 13.76
C ILE A 78 7.01 7.71 15.14
N SER A 79 5.99 6.84 15.15
CA SER A 79 5.55 6.11 16.33
C SER A 79 5.05 4.73 15.94
N ASP A 80 4.61 3.91 16.89
CA ASP A 80 4.12 2.56 16.60
C ASP A 80 2.93 2.54 15.63
N ASN A 81 2.14 3.60 15.64
CA ASN A 81 0.93 3.72 14.84
C ASN A 81 1.03 4.75 13.71
N ILE A 82 2.08 5.58 13.67
CA ILE A 82 2.18 6.71 12.74
C ILE A 82 3.44 6.60 11.90
N VAL A 83 3.24 6.69 10.60
CA VAL A 83 4.28 6.72 9.58
C VAL A 83 4.13 8.00 8.76
N LEU A 84 5.19 8.75 8.60
CA LEU A 84 5.24 9.92 7.73
C LEU A 84 5.95 9.54 6.44
N GLY A 85 5.40 9.95 5.32
CA GLY A 85 5.99 9.70 4.02
C GLY A 85 5.92 10.89 3.07
N GLY A 86 6.79 10.86 2.09
CA GLY A 86 6.80 11.81 1.00
C GLY A 86 7.45 11.22 -0.23
N GLY A 87 7.10 11.74 -1.39
CA GLY A 87 7.61 11.22 -2.65
C GLY A 87 7.65 12.27 -3.74
N ILE A 88 8.35 11.91 -4.79
CA ILE A 88 8.45 12.68 -6.02
C ILE A 88 7.92 11.85 -7.19
N GLN A 89 7.46 12.52 -8.21
CA GLN A 89 6.98 11.89 -9.43
C GLN A 89 7.28 12.74 -10.66
N VAL A 90 7.48 12.07 -11.80
CA VAL A 90 7.70 12.71 -13.10
C VAL A 90 6.77 12.08 -14.14
N PRO A 91 6.21 12.85 -15.10
CA PRO A 91 5.34 12.31 -16.14
C PRO A 91 6.04 11.26 -16.99
N THR A 92 5.26 10.29 -17.47
CA THR A 92 5.69 9.24 -18.38
C THR A 92 5.14 9.40 -19.80
N LEU A 93 4.15 10.28 -19.96
CA LEU A 93 3.49 10.51 -21.24
C LEU A 93 4.34 11.40 -22.16
N SER A 94 4.47 11.01 -23.42
CA SER A 94 5.15 11.83 -24.42
C SER A 94 4.45 13.18 -24.60
N GLY A 95 5.24 14.28 -24.65
CA GLY A 95 4.71 15.64 -24.76
C GLY A 95 4.25 16.26 -23.43
N LEU A 96 4.29 15.51 -22.33
CA LEU A 96 4.01 16.04 -20.99
C LEU A 96 5.30 16.11 -20.18
N ASN A 97 5.71 17.31 -19.81
CA ASN A 97 6.89 17.58 -18.98
C ASN A 97 6.46 18.07 -17.61
N GLY A 98 7.36 17.96 -16.63
CA GLY A 98 7.12 18.51 -15.32
C GLY A 98 7.56 17.60 -14.18
N PHE A 99 7.08 17.93 -13.01
CA PHE A 99 7.36 17.16 -11.80
C PHE A 99 6.18 17.24 -10.82
N GLY A 100 6.15 16.34 -9.87
CA GLY A 100 5.22 16.37 -8.74
C GLY A 100 5.89 15.94 -7.46
N ALA A 101 5.27 16.34 -6.36
CA ALA A 101 5.63 15.91 -5.03
C ALA A 101 4.38 15.56 -4.23
N ASN A 102 4.51 14.64 -3.28
CA ASN A 102 3.43 14.27 -2.38
C ASN A 102 3.95 14.11 -0.95
N ALA A 103 3.03 14.26 -0.01
CA ALA A 103 3.25 13.91 1.38
C ALA A 103 2.04 13.13 1.91
N GLU A 104 2.31 12.20 2.82
CA GLU A 104 1.31 11.28 3.34
C GLU A 104 1.62 10.91 4.79
N ILE A 105 0.57 10.81 5.59
CA ILE A 105 0.64 10.25 6.93
C ILE A 105 -0.14 8.94 6.91
N ARG A 106 0.50 7.80 7.22
CA ARG A 106 -0.18 6.52 7.41
C ARG A 106 -0.43 6.31 8.89
N ILE A 107 -1.68 6.07 9.24
CA ILE A 107 -2.13 5.76 10.58
C ILE A 107 -2.52 4.29 10.61
N HIS A 108 -1.79 3.49 11.36
CA HIS A 108 -2.01 2.04 11.53
C HIS A 108 -2.71 1.78 12.87
N PRO A 109 -4.05 1.59 12.95
CA PRO A 109 -4.77 1.44 14.21
C PRO A 109 -4.30 0.25 15.06
N ASN A 110 -3.94 -0.85 14.39
CA ASN A 110 -3.41 -2.06 15.03
C ASN A 110 -1.92 -2.24 14.71
N GLY A 111 -1.27 -1.14 14.31
CA GLY A 111 -0.01 -1.20 13.62
C GLY A 111 1.16 -1.56 14.47
N LYS A 112 1.85 -2.59 14.04
CA LYS A 112 3.21 -2.91 14.44
C LYS A 112 4.04 -2.99 13.17
N ASN A 113 5.22 -2.35 13.19
CA ASN A 113 6.25 -2.55 12.15
C ASN A 113 5.78 -2.27 10.70
N LEU A 114 4.99 -1.21 10.50
CA LEU A 114 4.49 -0.77 9.18
C LEU A 114 3.52 -1.75 8.51
N LYS A 115 3.05 -2.78 9.20
CA LYS A 115 2.22 -3.87 8.65
C LYS A 115 0.74 -3.68 8.97
N GLY A 116 -0.13 -4.17 8.08
CA GLY A 116 -1.56 -4.27 8.30
C GLY A 116 -2.34 -3.10 7.71
N PHE A 117 -3.53 -2.91 8.23
CA PHE A 117 -4.45 -1.87 7.81
C PHE A 117 -3.95 -0.46 8.17
N TYR A 118 -4.17 0.49 7.27
CA TYR A 118 -3.86 1.90 7.52
C TYR A 118 -4.88 2.85 6.89
N PHE A 119 -5.00 4.03 7.49
CA PHE A 119 -5.58 5.21 6.87
C PHE A 119 -4.47 6.19 6.51
N ALA A 120 -4.62 6.85 5.36
CA ALA A 120 -3.58 7.71 4.84
C ALA A 120 -4.14 9.01 4.26
N PRO A 121 -4.32 10.05 5.11
CA PRO A 121 -4.46 11.41 4.59
C PRO A 121 -3.20 11.80 3.82
N ASN A 122 -3.42 12.41 2.67
CA ASN A 122 -2.33 12.80 1.77
C ASN A 122 -2.60 14.15 1.09
N ILE A 123 -1.52 14.75 0.63
CA ILE A 123 -1.54 15.92 -0.23
C ILE A 123 -0.60 15.68 -1.40
N SER A 124 -0.90 16.23 -2.55
CA SER A 124 0.03 16.24 -3.67
C SER A 124 -0.01 17.55 -4.45
N PHE A 125 1.09 17.84 -5.08
CA PHE A 125 1.27 18.96 -6.00
C PHE A 125 1.95 18.45 -7.25
N ASN A 126 1.49 18.90 -8.41
CA ASN A 126 2.14 18.64 -9.69
C ASN A 126 2.30 19.97 -10.44
N HIS A 127 3.37 20.09 -11.18
CA HIS A 127 3.58 21.15 -12.15
C HIS A 127 3.82 20.47 -13.50
N LEU A 128 2.90 20.65 -14.41
CA LEU A 128 2.86 19.92 -15.68
C LEU A 128 2.76 20.93 -16.84
N THR A 129 3.57 20.71 -17.86
CA THR A 129 3.60 21.52 -19.06
C THR A 129 3.47 20.61 -20.28
N SER A 130 2.56 20.93 -21.15
CA SER A 130 2.37 20.32 -22.47
C SER A 130 2.35 21.45 -23.49
N ASP A 131 3.01 21.29 -24.61
CA ASP A 131 3.27 22.25 -25.69
C ASP A 131 2.74 23.70 -25.51
N ASP A 132 1.42 23.88 -25.35
CA ASP A 132 0.76 25.19 -25.24
C ASP A 132 0.07 25.45 -23.90
N GLU A 133 0.14 24.50 -22.93
CA GLU A 133 -0.61 24.60 -21.69
C GLU A 133 0.26 24.22 -20.49
N THR A 134 0.12 25.00 -19.43
CA THR A 134 0.72 24.67 -18.13
C THR A 134 -0.36 24.53 -17.06
N THR A 135 -0.25 23.50 -16.25
CA THR A 135 -1.17 23.26 -15.13
C THR A 135 -0.40 22.93 -13.86
N SER A 136 -0.90 23.42 -12.75
CA SER A 136 -0.31 23.17 -11.42
C SER A 136 -1.37 22.66 -10.44
N PRO A 137 -1.89 21.42 -10.63
CA PRO A 137 -2.89 20.86 -9.75
C PRO A 137 -2.31 20.55 -8.37
N PHE A 138 -3.09 20.94 -7.37
CA PHE A 138 -2.92 20.53 -5.98
C PHE A 138 -4.03 19.57 -5.61
N SER A 139 -3.75 18.55 -4.80
CA SER A 139 -4.80 17.67 -4.29
C SER A 139 -4.66 17.42 -2.81
N VAL A 140 -5.80 17.18 -2.19
CA VAL A 140 -5.93 16.63 -0.85
C VAL A 140 -6.74 15.34 -0.93
N GLY A 141 -6.33 14.33 -0.21
CA GLY A 141 -6.99 13.04 -0.31
C GLY A 141 -6.89 12.21 0.96
N VAL A 142 -7.61 11.10 0.93
CA VAL A 142 -7.53 10.08 1.96
C VAL A 142 -7.61 8.70 1.32
N LEU A 143 -6.77 7.80 1.80
CA LEU A 143 -6.72 6.40 1.40
C LEU A 143 -6.97 5.50 2.61
N ALA A 144 -7.62 4.38 2.38
CA ALA A 144 -7.60 3.22 3.25
C ALA A 144 -6.82 2.11 2.55
N GLY A 145 -5.92 1.45 3.23
CA GLY A 145 -5.06 0.47 2.61
C GLY A 145 -4.58 -0.62 3.55
N TRP A 146 -3.87 -1.55 2.97
CA TRP A 146 -3.26 -2.66 3.68
C TRP A 146 -1.83 -2.85 3.20
N GLN A 147 -0.90 -2.99 4.15
CA GLN A 147 0.51 -3.23 3.91
C GLN A 147 0.90 -4.64 4.35
N TRP A 148 1.53 -5.39 3.46
CA TRP A 148 2.08 -6.73 3.72
C TRP A 148 3.59 -6.74 3.57
N PHE A 149 4.20 -7.67 4.28
CA PHE A 149 5.60 -8.02 4.12
C PHE A 149 5.67 -9.54 3.91
N PRO A 150 5.65 -10.03 2.65
CA PRO A 150 5.78 -11.47 2.34
C PRO A 150 7.21 -11.99 2.52
N GLY A 151 7.92 -11.48 3.43
CA GLY A 151 9.27 -11.73 3.86
C GLY A 151 9.62 -10.69 4.91
N GLU A 152 10.87 -10.55 5.26
CA GLU A 152 11.27 -9.61 6.30
C GLU A 152 11.18 -8.16 5.83
N GLN A 153 11.61 -7.86 4.62
CA GLN A 153 11.86 -6.50 4.14
C GLN A 153 11.06 -6.11 2.90
N PHE A 154 10.64 -7.09 2.09
CA PHE A 154 9.87 -6.80 0.88
C PHE A 154 8.46 -6.34 1.23
N ALA A 155 8.08 -5.17 0.73
CA ALA A 155 6.80 -4.52 1.02
C ALA A 155 5.86 -4.60 -0.17
N ILE A 156 4.60 -4.99 0.07
CA ILE A 156 3.51 -4.91 -0.88
C ILE A 156 2.35 -4.18 -0.20
N GLY A 157 1.83 -3.13 -0.83
CA GLY A 157 0.71 -2.36 -0.33
C GLY A 157 -0.43 -2.28 -1.32
N PHE A 158 -1.64 -2.24 -0.81
CA PHE A 158 -2.84 -1.98 -1.58
C PHE A 158 -3.68 -0.90 -0.90
N GLY A 159 -4.25 0.03 -1.68
CA GLY A 159 -5.06 1.10 -1.13
C GLY A 159 -6.10 1.62 -2.12
N ILE A 160 -7.22 2.07 -1.56
CA ILE A 160 -8.29 2.74 -2.27
C ILE A 160 -8.69 4.00 -1.51
N GLY A 161 -9.05 5.04 -2.23
CA GLY A 161 -9.41 6.29 -1.62
C GLY A 161 -9.99 7.30 -2.61
N LEU A 162 -9.98 8.55 -2.19
CA LEU A 162 -10.45 9.68 -2.96
C LEU A 162 -9.45 10.83 -2.82
N ASP A 163 -9.14 11.46 -3.94
CA ASP A 163 -8.37 12.69 -4.00
C ASP A 163 -9.26 13.82 -4.57
N TYR A 164 -9.29 14.95 -3.90
CA TYR A 164 -9.93 16.16 -4.39
C TYR A 164 -8.88 17.08 -5.00
N TYR A 165 -8.99 17.31 -6.29
CA TYR A 165 -8.08 18.15 -7.06
C TYR A 165 -8.59 19.58 -7.14
N ILE A 166 -7.67 20.50 -7.00
CA ILE A 166 -7.84 21.95 -7.23
C ILE A 166 -6.75 22.35 -8.21
N GLY A 167 -7.15 22.90 -9.35
CA GLY A 167 -6.18 23.25 -10.37
C GLY A 167 -6.64 24.38 -11.28
N SER A 168 -5.68 24.95 -11.96
CA SER A 168 -5.87 25.89 -13.06
C SER A 168 -5.05 25.44 -14.24
N VAL A 169 -5.57 25.64 -15.44
CA VAL A 169 -4.85 25.47 -16.68
C VAL A 169 -4.61 26.85 -17.27
N GLU A 170 -3.36 27.17 -17.52
CA GLU A 170 -2.95 28.39 -18.21
C GLU A 170 -2.63 28.02 -19.67
N SER A 171 -3.40 28.57 -20.59
CA SER A 171 -3.15 28.43 -22.02
C SER A 171 -2.11 29.45 -22.49
N SER A 172 -1.41 29.14 -23.57
CA SER A 172 -0.45 30.05 -24.22
C SER A 172 -1.05 31.40 -24.62
N ASN A 173 -2.38 31.48 -24.74
CA ASN A 173 -3.12 32.71 -25.00
C ASN A 173 -3.42 33.54 -23.75
N GLY A 174 -2.99 33.10 -22.56
CA GLY A 174 -3.23 33.77 -21.28
C GLY A 174 -4.61 33.52 -20.67
N ASP A 175 -5.42 32.63 -21.24
CA ASP A 175 -6.69 32.24 -20.67
C ASP A 175 -6.48 31.27 -19.51
N LEU A 176 -7.08 31.59 -18.34
CA LEU A 176 -7.07 30.76 -17.15
C LEU A 176 -8.41 30.05 -17.01
N SER A 177 -8.39 28.72 -17.00
CA SER A 177 -9.54 27.90 -16.63
C SER A 177 -9.29 27.16 -15.34
N ASN A 178 -10.21 27.27 -14.39
CA ASN A 178 -10.15 26.53 -13.12
C ASN A 178 -10.95 25.24 -13.20
N TYR A 179 -10.38 24.17 -12.65
CA TYR A 179 -11.09 22.93 -12.49
C TYR A 179 -10.94 22.39 -11.08
N ASN A 180 -12.03 21.82 -10.56
CA ASN A 180 -12.05 21.16 -9.27
C ASN A 180 -12.78 19.84 -9.42
N GLY A 181 -12.31 18.79 -8.76
CA GLY A 181 -13.01 17.51 -8.86
C GLY A 181 -12.48 16.44 -7.93
N THR A 182 -13.37 15.52 -7.60
CA THR A 182 -13.03 14.32 -6.83
C THR A 182 -12.71 13.18 -7.79
N VAL A 183 -11.57 12.53 -7.58
CA VAL A 183 -11.10 11.41 -8.38
C VAL A 183 -10.87 10.20 -7.48
N PRO A 184 -11.32 9.00 -7.86
CA PRO A 184 -10.95 7.78 -7.15
C PRO A 184 -9.44 7.58 -7.18
N ALA A 185 -8.88 7.28 -6.02
CA ALA A 185 -7.45 6.97 -5.87
C ALA A 185 -7.27 5.46 -5.66
N LEU A 186 -6.46 4.85 -6.52
CA LEU A 186 -6.04 3.46 -6.39
C LEU A 186 -4.53 3.42 -6.19
N ARG A 187 -4.10 2.56 -5.28
CA ARG A 187 -2.69 2.39 -4.96
C ARG A 187 -2.32 0.92 -4.96
N PHE A 188 -1.19 0.63 -5.57
CA PHE A 188 -0.50 -0.64 -5.46
C PHE A 188 0.97 -0.36 -5.28
N ASP A 189 1.45 -0.53 -4.06
CA ASP A 189 2.83 -0.21 -3.66
C ASP A 189 3.69 -1.46 -3.67
N ILE A 190 4.90 -1.34 -4.20
CA ILE A 190 5.96 -2.34 -4.10
C ILE A 190 7.19 -1.63 -3.55
N GLY A 191 7.89 -2.27 -2.59
CA GLY A 191 9.04 -1.61 -2.01
C GLY A 191 9.87 -2.47 -1.07
N TYR A 192 10.70 -1.78 -0.32
CA TYR A 192 11.66 -2.34 0.62
C TYR A 192 11.63 -1.56 1.93
N ALA A 193 11.61 -2.28 3.06
CA ALA A 193 11.58 -1.70 4.40
C ALA A 193 12.73 -2.26 5.26
N TRP A 194 13.28 -1.42 6.16
CA TRP A 194 14.39 -1.75 7.06
C TRP A 194 14.31 -1.05 8.41
#